data_72891fc7b867d329a2843279d7c7f3bc
#
_entry.id   72891fc7b867d329a2843279d7c7f3bc
#
_cell.length_a   1.000
_cell.length_b   1.000
_cell.length_c   1.000
_cell.angle_alpha   90.00
_cell.angle_beta   90.00
_cell.angle_gamma   90.00
#
_symmetry.space_group_name_H-M   'P 1'
#
loop_
_entity.id
_entity.type
_entity.pdbx_description
1 polymer ?
#
loop_
_entity_poly.entity_id
_entity_poly.type
_entity_poly.pdbx_seq_one_letter_code
_entity_poly.pdbx_strand_id
1 'polypeptide(L)'
;MAVHVLSNIRLLVLDLDYLVFDSAALKLRALRQSLISFADTIPQNVRLPDAMDAEEGYRDYGFRWTQYLEIGLGAERLAELQQAYRIHEERLIEAGVGQIYPGLKELLEHFRRENIDLALGAEARRDYLLAVSDRHELDSVFQTVLCTEEFGVGSIDEMLGELMRHHEVNRSETVVLGTRPAYFQAAHNLDLVTVGCGWGLQRHHGLGEADFQAATISHLRSALQEADNIAARYLA
;
A
#
# COMPACT_ATOMS: atom_id res chain seq x y z
N MET A 1 31.20 -0.29 14.25
CA MET A 1 30.25 -1.36 13.89
C MET A 1 30.32 -1.52 12.38
N ALA A 2 30.56 -2.72 11.89
CA ALA A 2 30.52 -2.97 10.45
C ALA A 2 29.09 -2.71 9.98
N VAL A 3 28.91 -1.87 8.98
CA VAL A 3 27.62 -1.69 8.32
C VAL A 3 27.40 -2.97 7.53
N HIS A 4 26.47 -3.83 7.98
CA HIS A 4 26.06 -4.99 7.20
C HIS A 4 25.37 -4.48 5.95
N VAL A 5 25.96 -4.69 4.81
CA VAL A 5 25.38 -4.43 3.49
C VAL A 5 24.41 -5.56 3.18
N LEU A 6 23.26 -5.25 2.63
CA LEU A 6 22.33 -6.26 2.09
C LEU A 6 22.97 -6.78 0.79
N SER A 7 23.41 -8.05 0.80
CA SER A 7 24.27 -8.58 -0.26
C SER A 7 23.52 -9.40 -1.31
N ASN A 8 22.34 -9.91 -0.98
CA ASN A 8 21.54 -10.78 -1.83
C ASN A 8 20.29 -10.09 -2.34
N ILE A 9 19.74 -9.16 -1.59
CA ILE A 9 18.55 -8.38 -1.99
C ILE A 9 18.96 -7.34 -3.06
N ARG A 10 18.28 -7.39 -4.20
CA ARG A 10 18.45 -6.45 -5.31
C ARG A 10 17.21 -5.60 -5.58
N LEU A 11 16.03 -6.09 -5.18
CA LEU A 11 14.76 -5.39 -5.36
C LEU A 11 13.96 -5.36 -4.07
N LEU A 12 13.53 -4.16 -3.68
CA LEU A 12 12.47 -3.96 -2.69
C LEU A 12 11.20 -3.51 -3.40
N VAL A 13 10.11 -4.26 -3.23
CA VAL A 13 8.78 -3.86 -3.70
C VAL A 13 7.97 -3.38 -2.51
N LEU A 14 7.45 -2.15 -2.59
CA LEU A 14 6.69 -1.51 -1.52
C LEU A 14 5.23 -1.30 -1.94
N ASP A 15 4.28 -1.57 -1.04
CA ASP A 15 2.90 -1.11 -1.19
C ASP A 15 2.82 0.41 -0.95
N LEU A 16 1.84 1.10 -1.55
CA LEU A 16 1.69 2.54 -1.42
C LEU A 16 1.04 2.93 -0.10
N ASP A 17 -0.21 2.51 0.06
CA ASP A 17 -1.06 2.96 1.15
C ASP A 17 -0.61 2.40 2.50
N TYR A 18 -0.52 3.28 3.50
CA TYR A 18 -0.13 2.95 4.89
C TYR A 18 1.30 2.46 5.07
N LEU A 19 2.07 2.34 3.99
CA LEU A 19 3.48 1.98 4.05
C LEU A 19 4.36 3.14 3.58
N VAL A 20 4.18 3.58 2.34
CA VAL A 20 4.91 4.72 1.76
C VAL A 20 4.16 6.01 2.05
N PHE A 21 2.86 6.03 1.81
CA PHE A 21 2.00 7.19 1.93
C PHE A 21 0.97 7.02 3.05
N ASP A 22 0.96 7.97 3.99
CA ASP A 22 -0.07 8.06 5.04
C ASP A 22 -1.36 8.61 4.44
N SER A 23 -2.14 7.71 3.87
CA SER A 23 -3.40 8.01 3.19
C SER A 23 -4.62 8.03 4.11
N ALA A 24 -4.48 7.71 5.40
CA ALA A 24 -5.60 7.54 6.31
C ALA A 24 -6.52 8.77 6.37
N ALA A 25 -5.94 9.95 6.64
CA ALA A 25 -6.70 11.19 6.73
C ALA A 25 -7.30 11.60 5.38
N LEU A 26 -6.61 11.35 4.27
CA LEU A 26 -7.08 11.59 2.91
C LEU A 26 -8.36 10.78 2.63
N LYS A 27 -8.26 9.46 2.77
CA LYS A 27 -9.34 8.52 2.44
C LYS A 27 -10.57 8.74 3.31
N LEU A 28 -10.36 8.97 4.61
CA LEU A 28 -11.46 9.25 5.53
C LEU A 28 -12.17 10.57 5.21
N ARG A 29 -11.42 11.65 4.88
CA ARG A 29 -12.01 12.93 4.48
C ARG A 29 -12.75 12.82 3.16
N ALA A 30 -12.19 12.13 2.16
CA ALA A 30 -12.84 11.90 0.88
C ALA A 30 -14.17 11.16 1.07
N LEU A 31 -14.18 10.09 1.89
CA LEU A 31 -15.38 9.35 2.22
C LEU A 31 -16.44 10.22 2.90
N ARG A 32 -16.07 10.98 3.94
CA ARG A 32 -16.99 11.89 4.63
C ARG A 32 -17.62 12.90 3.70
N GLN A 33 -16.82 13.56 2.86
CA GLN A 33 -17.32 14.54 1.90
C GLN A 33 -18.27 13.92 0.89
N SER A 34 -17.97 12.70 0.43
CA SER A 34 -18.84 11.96 -0.48
C SER A 34 -20.17 11.60 0.18
N LEU A 35 -20.14 11.08 1.41
CA LEU A 35 -21.35 10.73 2.15
C LEU A 35 -22.23 11.95 2.43
N ILE A 36 -21.65 13.11 2.78
CA ILE A 36 -22.38 14.37 2.96
C ILE A 36 -23.05 14.78 1.65
N SER A 37 -22.36 14.69 0.52
CA SER A 37 -22.91 15.03 -0.81
C SER A 37 -24.10 14.13 -1.19
N PHE A 38 -24.15 12.93 -0.63
CA PHE A 38 -25.18 11.91 -0.92
C PHE A 38 -26.29 11.84 0.16
N ALA A 39 -26.16 12.55 1.26
CA ALA A 39 -27.06 12.41 2.42
C ALA A 39 -28.56 12.55 2.06
N ASP A 40 -28.89 13.50 1.17
CA ASP A 40 -30.28 13.75 0.76
C ASP A 40 -30.82 12.74 -0.27
N THR A 41 -29.94 11.93 -0.86
CA THR A 41 -30.29 10.96 -1.91
C THR A 41 -30.31 9.52 -1.43
N ILE A 42 -29.87 9.28 -0.20
CA ILE A 42 -29.80 7.94 0.40
C ILE A 42 -31.19 7.54 0.91
N PRO A 43 -31.67 6.34 0.58
CA PRO A 43 -32.93 5.85 1.12
C PRO A 43 -32.97 5.92 2.64
N GLN A 44 -34.08 6.38 3.24
CA GLN A 44 -34.22 6.56 4.69
C GLN A 44 -34.00 5.29 5.52
N ASN A 45 -34.09 4.10 4.89
CA ASN A 45 -33.82 2.81 5.50
C ASN A 45 -32.33 2.40 5.43
N VAL A 46 -31.50 3.14 4.71
CA VAL A 46 -30.06 2.90 4.63
C VAL A 46 -29.36 3.78 5.68
N ARG A 47 -28.84 3.15 6.70
CA ARG A 47 -28.06 3.82 7.72
C ARG A 47 -26.60 3.79 7.31
N LEU A 48 -26.06 4.91 6.86
CA LEU A 48 -24.63 5.01 6.62
C LEU A 48 -23.87 4.86 7.94
N PRO A 49 -22.69 4.22 7.91
CA PRO A 49 -21.83 4.18 9.09
C PRO A 49 -21.59 5.60 9.60
N ASP A 50 -21.71 5.80 10.92
CA ASP A 50 -21.29 7.05 11.54
C ASP A 50 -19.83 7.33 11.16
N ALA A 51 -19.45 8.60 11.11
CA ALA A 51 -18.09 8.97 10.75
C ALA A 51 -17.04 8.37 11.70
N MET A 52 -17.39 8.12 12.97
CA MET A 52 -16.53 7.41 13.94
C MET A 52 -16.50 5.90 13.69
N ASP A 53 -17.64 5.29 13.40
CA ASP A 53 -17.71 3.85 13.07
C ASP A 53 -16.97 3.57 11.75
N ALA A 54 -17.03 4.50 10.78
CA ALA A 54 -16.26 4.42 9.55
C ALA A 54 -14.75 4.57 9.80
N GLU A 55 -14.33 5.39 10.77
CA GLU A 55 -12.92 5.54 11.14
C GLU A 55 -12.38 4.30 11.85
N GLU A 56 -13.14 3.71 12.76
CA GLU A 56 -12.74 2.51 13.48
C GLU A 56 -12.71 1.29 12.54
N GLY A 57 -13.76 1.08 11.75
CA GLY A 57 -13.78 0.03 10.74
C GLY A 57 -12.74 0.20 9.64
N TYR A 58 -12.40 1.44 9.30
CA TYR A 58 -11.33 1.74 8.35
C TYR A 58 -9.94 1.43 8.92
N ARG A 59 -9.70 1.70 10.20
CA ARG A 59 -8.45 1.35 10.90
C ARG A 59 -8.23 -0.14 11.00
N ASP A 60 -9.31 -0.91 11.21
CA ASP A 60 -9.22 -2.34 11.46
C ASP A 60 -9.20 -3.18 10.18
N TYR A 61 -9.98 -2.80 9.16
CA TYR A 61 -10.26 -3.65 8.00
C TYR A 61 -10.00 -2.99 6.65
N GLY A 62 -9.59 -1.72 6.62
CA GLY A 62 -9.55 -0.94 5.39
C GLY A 62 -10.96 -0.61 4.87
N PHE A 63 -10.99 0.15 3.78
CA PHE A 63 -12.26 0.59 3.21
C PHE A 63 -12.82 -0.44 2.23
N ARG A 64 -14.04 -0.94 2.48
CA ARG A 64 -14.74 -1.86 1.58
C ARG A 64 -16.00 -1.23 1.02
N TRP A 65 -16.02 -1.01 -0.28
CA TRP A 65 -17.23 -0.53 -0.97
C TRP A 65 -18.40 -1.51 -0.85
N THR A 66 -18.13 -2.81 -0.76
CA THR A 66 -19.13 -3.87 -0.62
C THR A 66 -20.02 -3.70 0.60
N GLN A 67 -19.52 -3.11 1.71
CA GLN A 67 -20.33 -2.83 2.90
C GLN A 67 -21.55 -1.94 2.60
N TYR A 68 -21.46 -1.07 1.59
CA TYR A 68 -22.59 -0.21 1.20
C TYR A 68 -23.66 -0.99 0.44
N LEU A 69 -23.28 -2.03 -0.31
CA LEU A 69 -24.25 -2.95 -0.92
C LEU A 69 -24.94 -3.78 0.15
N GLU A 70 -24.21 -4.22 1.18
CA GLU A 70 -24.74 -5.03 2.28
C GLU A 70 -25.80 -4.26 3.09
N ILE A 71 -25.67 -2.94 3.22
CA ILE A 71 -26.68 -2.09 3.90
C ILE A 71 -27.80 -1.62 2.97
N GLY A 72 -27.86 -2.12 1.74
CA GLY A 72 -28.98 -1.87 0.82
C GLY A 72 -28.80 -0.69 -0.13
N LEU A 73 -27.62 -0.12 -0.27
CA LEU A 73 -27.35 0.86 -1.34
C LEU A 73 -27.26 0.12 -2.67
N GLY A 74 -28.16 0.42 -3.61
CA GLY A 74 -28.16 -0.23 -4.92
C GLY A 74 -26.90 0.05 -5.74
N ALA A 75 -26.56 -0.81 -6.70
CA ALA A 75 -25.33 -0.73 -7.48
C ALA A 75 -25.13 0.60 -8.21
N GLU A 76 -26.20 1.20 -8.76
CA GLU A 76 -26.15 2.51 -9.42
C GLU A 76 -25.74 3.61 -8.45
N ARG A 77 -26.36 3.66 -7.28
CA ARG A 77 -26.04 4.62 -6.22
C ARG A 77 -24.65 4.42 -5.64
N LEU A 78 -24.21 3.18 -5.56
CA LEU A 78 -22.83 2.86 -5.17
C LEU A 78 -21.84 3.43 -6.19
N ALA A 79 -22.09 3.27 -7.47
CA ALA A 79 -21.24 3.82 -8.53
C ALA A 79 -21.15 5.36 -8.46
N GLU A 80 -22.27 6.03 -8.21
CA GLU A 80 -22.30 7.48 -8.00
C GLU A 80 -21.51 7.91 -6.76
N LEU A 81 -21.64 7.18 -5.65
CA LEU A 81 -20.87 7.43 -4.43
C LEU A 81 -19.37 7.23 -4.65
N GLN A 82 -18.99 6.18 -5.36
CA GLN A 82 -17.60 5.93 -5.75
C GLN A 82 -17.05 7.05 -6.64
N GLN A 83 -17.84 7.57 -7.57
CA GLN A 83 -17.43 8.68 -8.41
C GLN A 83 -17.25 9.97 -7.60
N ALA A 84 -18.16 10.26 -6.68
CA ALA A 84 -18.02 11.42 -5.77
C ALA A 84 -16.77 11.28 -4.89
N TYR A 85 -16.48 10.06 -4.41
CA TYR A 85 -15.28 9.76 -3.64
C TYR A 85 -14.01 10.06 -4.44
N ARG A 86 -13.91 9.63 -5.69
CA ARG A 86 -12.76 9.90 -6.56
C ARG A 86 -12.51 11.40 -6.73
N ILE A 87 -13.57 12.17 -6.96
CA ILE A 87 -13.48 13.62 -7.11
C ILE A 87 -12.97 14.30 -5.82
N HIS A 88 -13.46 13.86 -4.67
CA HIS A 88 -13.01 14.40 -3.39
C HIS A 88 -11.59 13.96 -3.05
N GLU A 89 -11.23 12.73 -3.35
CA GLU A 89 -9.88 12.16 -3.15
C GLU A 89 -8.85 12.97 -3.96
N GLU A 90 -9.10 13.21 -5.25
CA GLU A 90 -8.23 14.00 -6.13
C GLU A 90 -8.03 15.43 -5.60
N ARG A 91 -9.11 16.13 -5.26
CA ARG A 91 -9.04 17.48 -4.68
C ARG A 91 -8.25 17.55 -3.38
N LEU A 92 -8.36 16.52 -2.55
CA LEU A 92 -7.64 16.45 -1.28
C LEU A 92 -6.14 16.19 -1.49
N ILE A 93 -5.78 15.36 -2.49
CA ILE A 93 -4.37 15.16 -2.89
C ILE A 93 -3.79 16.50 -3.39
N GLU A 94 -4.48 17.20 -4.28
CA GLU A 94 -4.08 18.53 -4.76
C GLU A 94 -3.91 19.53 -3.61
N ALA A 95 -4.79 19.48 -2.61
CA ALA A 95 -4.71 20.29 -1.40
C ALA A 95 -3.59 19.85 -0.42
N GLY A 96 -2.85 18.79 -0.74
CA GLY A 96 -1.73 18.30 0.09
C GLY A 96 -2.16 17.51 1.32
N VAL A 97 -3.34 16.88 1.28
CA VAL A 97 -3.77 15.98 2.35
C VAL A 97 -3.12 14.62 2.16
N GLY A 98 -2.53 14.08 3.22
CA GLY A 98 -1.66 12.90 3.20
C GLY A 98 -0.19 13.29 3.03
N GLN A 99 0.69 12.41 3.45
CA GLN A 99 2.14 12.66 3.41
C GLN A 99 2.92 11.35 3.32
N ILE A 100 4.14 11.43 2.82
CA ILE A 100 5.10 10.32 2.95
C ILE A 100 5.49 10.19 4.42
N TYR A 101 5.59 8.97 4.92
CA TYR A 101 6.00 8.76 6.32
C TYR A 101 7.38 9.37 6.59
N PRO A 102 7.52 10.18 7.67
CA PRO A 102 8.77 10.86 7.99
C PRO A 102 9.95 9.89 8.13
N GLY A 103 11.08 10.20 7.50
CA GLY A 103 12.29 9.39 7.52
C GLY A 103 12.30 8.20 6.55
N LEU A 104 11.17 7.90 5.89
CA LEU A 104 11.13 6.79 4.93
C LEU A 104 11.91 7.12 3.64
N LYS A 105 11.73 8.33 3.09
CA LYS A 105 12.40 8.73 1.85
C LYS A 105 13.92 8.66 2.00
N GLU A 106 14.46 9.17 3.08
CA GLU A 106 15.89 9.14 3.40
C GLU A 106 16.42 7.70 3.52
N LEU A 107 15.64 6.80 4.13
CA LEU A 107 16.00 5.39 4.24
C LEU A 107 15.99 4.70 2.87
N LEU A 108 14.98 4.95 2.04
CA LEU A 108 14.88 4.40 0.69
C LEU A 108 16.04 4.89 -0.20
N GLU A 109 16.39 6.18 -0.14
CA GLU A 109 17.55 6.72 -0.83
C GLU A 109 18.87 6.08 -0.36
N HIS A 110 18.93 5.66 0.91
CA HIS A 110 20.08 4.92 1.42
C HIS A 110 20.18 3.52 0.78
N PHE A 111 19.07 2.79 0.64
CA PHE A 111 19.06 1.50 -0.06
C PHE A 111 19.47 1.62 -1.53
N ARG A 112 19.00 2.66 -2.23
CA ARG A 112 19.43 2.94 -3.61
C ARG A 112 20.94 3.14 -3.73
N ARG A 113 21.56 3.80 -2.76
CA ARG A 113 23.04 3.98 -2.72
C ARG A 113 23.77 2.66 -2.46
N GLU A 114 23.08 1.67 -1.91
CA GLU A 114 23.59 0.30 -1.76
C GLU A 114 23.30 -0.57 -3.02
N ASN A 115 22.86 0.04 -4.13
CA ASN A 115 22.48 -0.62 -5.40
C ASN A 115 21.28 -1.55 -5.27
N ILE A 116 20.34 -1.24 -4.39
CA ILE A 116 19.06 -1.91 -4.29
C ILE A 116 18.03 -1.11 -5.07
N ASP A 117 17.38 -1.75 -6.01
CA ASP A 117 16.28 -1.16 -6.78
C ASP A 117 15.02 -1.06 -5.91
N LEU A 118 14.27 0.01 -6.11
CA LEU A 118 13.02 0.27 -5.43
C LEU A 118 11.87 0.30 -6.43
N ALA A 119 10.87 -0.54 -6.22
CA ALA A 119 9.65 -0.55 -6.99
C ALA A 119 8.45 -0.26 -6.09
N LEU A 120 7.51 0.53 -6.59
CA LEU A 120 6.22 0.77 -5.96
C LEU A 120 5.17 -0.09 -6.65
N GLY A 121 4.57 -1.02 -5.93
CA GLY A 121 3.47 -1.84 -6.40
C GLY A 121 2.22 -1.53 -5.61
N ALA A 122 1.30 -0.74 -6.15
CA ALA A 122 0.11 -0.28 -5.43
C ALA A 122 -1.14 -1.12 -5.75
N GLU A 123 -1.83 -1.64 -4.73
CA GLU A 123 -3.21 -2.11 -4.92
C GLU A 123 -4.15 -0.90 -4.98
N ALA A 124 -4.17 -0.25 -6.14
CA ALA A 124 -4.83 1.03 -6.32
C ALA A 124 -5.31 1.22 -7.77
N ARG A 125 -6.13 2.26 -7.96
CA ARG A 125 -6.42 2.78 -9.29
C ARG A 125 -5.23 3.59 -9.80
N ARG A 126 -5.08 3.58 -11.13
CA ARG A 126 -3.99 4.29 -11.81
C ARG A 126 -4.05 5.81 -11.60
N ASP A 127 -5.25 6.40 -11.71
CA ASP A 127 -5.45 7.84 -11.51
C ASP A 127 -5.01 8.30 -10.11
N TYR A 128 -5.37 7.55 -9.08
CA TYR A 128 -4.96 7.80 -7.70
C TYR A 128 -3.44 7.68 -7.53
N LEU A 129 -2.85 6.59 -8.04
CA LEU A 129 -1.41 6.37 -7.96
C LEU A 129 -0.62 7.51 -8.62
N LEU A 130 -1.03 7.92 -9.82
CA LEU A 130 -0.38 9.03 -10.53
C LEU A 130 -0.51 10.34 -9.77
N ALA A 131 -1.69 10.68 -9.25
CA ALA A 131 -1.90 11.90 -8.48
C ALA A 131 -1.01 11.95 -7.22
N VAL A 132 -0.88 10.83 -6.49
CA VAL A 132 0.01 10.74 -5.32
C VAL A 132 1.48 10.79 -5.75
N SER A 133 1.85 10.10 -6.84
CA SER A 133 3.23 10.08 -7.36
C SER A 133 3.68 11.47 -7.76
N ASP A 134 2.89 12.17 -8.55
CA ASP A 134 3.18 13.54 -9.00
C ASP A 134 3.29 14.51 -7.80
N ARG A 135 2.35 14.42 -6.86
CA ARG A 135 2.30 15.33 -5.72
C ARG A 135 3.48 15.17 -4.77
N HIS A 136 4.01 13.94 -4.64
CA HIS A 136 5.07 13.59 -3.70
C HIS A 136 6.41 13.23 -4.37
N GLU A 137 6.49 13.40 -5.69
CA GLU A 137 7.71 13.14 -6.48
C GLU A 137 8.23 11.70 -6.29
N LEU A 138 7.31 10.71 -6.29
CA LEU A 138 7.69 9.32 -6.04
C LEU A 138 8.58 8.75 -7.14
N ASP A 139 8.47 9.23 -8.37
CA ASP A 139 9.34 8.86 -9.49
C ASP A 139 10.82 9.21 -9.24
N SER A 140 11.10 10.15 -8.32
CA SER A 140 12.46 10.45 -7.90
C SER A 140 13.05 9.39 -6.98
N VAL A 141 12.19 8.58 -6.34
CA VAL A 141 12.56 7.56 -5.35
C VAL A 141 12.50 6.16 -5.96
N PHE A 142 11.42 5.84 -6.66
CA PHE A 142 11.17 4.52 -7.23
C PHE A 142 11.54 4.46 -8.71
N GLN A 143 12.27 3.43 -9.12
CA GLN A 143 12.62 3.20 -10.52
C GLN A 143 11.42 2.72 -11.33
N THR A 144 10.48 2.02 -10.68
CA THR A 144 9.25 1.51 -11.31
C THR A 144 8.06 1.71 -10.39
N VAL A 145 6.95 2.17 -10.96
CA VAL A 145 5.69 2.43 -10.27
C VAL A 145 4.57 1.74 -11.05
N LEU A 146 3.92 0.73 -10.46
CA LEU A 146 2.82 -0.01 -11.06
C LEU A 146 1.63 -0.08 -10.09
N CYS A 147 0.43 -0.31 -10.64
CA CYS A 147 -0.76 -0.60 -9.86
C CYS A 147 -1.51 -1.81 -10.39
N THR A 148 -2.31 -2.44 -9.53
CA THR A 148 -3.09 -3.63 -9.88
C THR A 148 -4.12 -3.39 -11.00
N GLU A 149 -4.63 -2.16 -11.16
CA GLU A 149 -5.56 -1.82 -12.23
C GLU A 149 -4.97 -2.05 -13.64
N GLU A 150 -3.64 -2.01 -13.78
CA GLU A 150 -2.94 -2.24 -15.05
C GLU A 150 -2.94 -3.71 -15.49
N PHE A 151 -3.24 -4.63 -14.57
CA PHE A 151 -3.20 -6.09 -14.77
C PHE A 151 -4.60 -6.74 -14.83
N GLY A 152 -5.68 -5.95 -14.95
CA GLY A 152 -7.04 -6.44 -14.98
C GLY A 152 -7.66 -6.53 -13.58
N VAL A 153 -8.46 -7.55 -13.29
CA VAL A 153 -9.17 -7.66 -12.01
C VAL A 153 -8.20 -8.01 -10.88
N GLY A 154 -7.47 -6.98 -10.42
CA GLY A 154 -6.90 -6.94 -9.08
C GLY A 154 -5.87 -7.99 -8.72
N SER A 155 -4.98 -8.41 -9.64
CA SER A 155 -3.96 -9.38 -9.30
C SER A 155 -2.69 -8.70 -8.77
N ILE A 156 -2.49 -8.78 -7.46
CA ILE A 156 -1.24 -8.35 -6.83
C ILE A 156 -0.09 -9.26 -7.30
N ASP A 157 -0.30 -10.54 -7.42
CA ASP A 157 0.70 -11.53 -7.86
C ASP A 157 1.20 -11.23 -9.28
N GLU A 158 0.32 -10.90 -10.23
CA GLU A 158 0.72 -10.52 -11.58
C GLU A 158 1.56 -9.24 -11.59
N MET A 159 1.17 -8.24 -10.81
CA MET A 159 1.93 -7.00 -10.65
C MET A 159 3.32 -7.27 -10.05
N LEU A 160 3.41 -8.09 -8.99
CA LEU A 160 4.69 -8.46 -8.38
C LEU A 160 5.59 -9.21 -9.37
N GLY A 161 5.02 -10.15 -10.13
CA GLY A 161 5.73 -10.88 -11.18
C GLY A 161 6.26 -9.96 -12.29
N GLU A 162 5.48 -8.96 -12.69
CA GLU A 162 5.89 -7.95 -13.67
C GLU A 162 7.04 -7.09 -13.16
N LEU A 163 6.97 -6.64 -11.88
CA LEU A 163 8.04 -5.86 -11.26
C LEU A 163 9.36 -6.64 -11.23
N MET A 164 9.33 -7.92 -10.84
CA MET A 164 10.51 -8.78 -10.87
C MET A 164 11.10 -8.93 -12.28
N ARG A 165 10.23 -9.12 -13.28
CA ARG A 165 10.66 -9.25 -14.69
C ARG A 165 11.27 -7.96 -15.22
N HIS A 166 10.69 -6.80 -14.88
CA HIS A 166 11.18 -5.50 -15.29
C HIS A 166 12.59 -5.21 -14.72
N HIS A 167 12.85 -5.61 -13.48
CA HIS A 167 14.15 -5.42 -12.82
C HIS A 167 15.14 -6.57 -13.05
N GLU A 168 14.75 -7.57 -13.85
CA GLU A 168 15.61 -8.73 -14.17
C GLU A 168 16.14 -9.43 -12.90
N VAL A 169 15.30 -9.58 -11.88
CA VAL A 169 15.62 -10.22 -10.62
C VAL A 169 14.81 -11.50 -10.41
N ASN A 170 15.35 -12.41 -9.63
CA ASN A 170 14.65 -13.62 -9.22
C ASN A 170 14.05 -13.48 -7.81
N ARG A 171 13.31 -14.52 -7.37
CA ARG A 171 12.62 -14.53 -6.08
C ARG A 171 13.55 -14.40 -4.87
N SER A 172 14.76 -14.93 -4.93
CA SER A 172 15.73 -14.84 -3.83
C SER A 172 16.40 -13.48 -3.71
N GLU A 173 16.26 -12.63 -4.73
CA GLU A 173 16.81 -11.27 -4.77
C GLU A 173 15.74 -10.21 -4.48
N THR A 174 14.47 -10.62 -4.27
CA THR A 174 13.31 -9.73 -4.11
C THR A 174 12.73 -9.86 -2.71
N VAL A 175 12.45 -8.73 -2.08
CA VAL A 175 11.69 -8.65 -0.82
C VAL A 175 10.49 -7.72 -1.00
N VAL A 176 9.34 -8.18 -0.51
CA VAL A 176 8.08 -7.44 -0.57
C VAL A 176 7.76 -6.83 0.80
N LEU A 177 7.53 -5.53 0.83
CA LEU A 177 7.15 -4.78 2.01
C LEU A 177 5.66 -4.42 1.94
N GLY A 178 4.90 -4.79 2.96
CA GLY A 178 3.46 -4.56 2.98
C GLY A 178 2.94 -4.28 4.39
N THR A 179 1.66 -3.94 4.46
CA THR A 179 0.93 -3.72 5.71
C THR A 179 -0.30 -4.62 5.83
N ARG A 180 -0.63 -5.40 4.76
CA ARG A 180 -1.90 -6.12 4.64
C ARG A 180 -1.70 -7.60 4.30
N PRO A 181 -2.53 -8.51 4.88
CA PRO A 181 -2.47 -9.94 4.62
C PRO A 181 -2.54 -10.31 3.12
N ALA A 182 -3.42 -9.66 2.36
CA ALA A 182 -3.57 -9.93 0.92
C ALA A 182 -2.26 -9.70 0.15
N TYR A 183 -1.46 -8.71 0.55
CA TYR A 183 -0.18 -8.41 -0.07
C TYR A 183 0.86 -9.50 0.24
N PHE A 184 0.89 -9.97 1.50
CA PHE A 184 1.77 -11.08 1.90
C PHE A 184 1.38 -12.39 1.22
N GLN A 185 0.07 -12.68 1.15
CA GLN A 185 -0.40 -13.90 0.48
C GLN A 185 -0.02 -13.91 -1.01
N ALA A 186 -0.16 -12.78 -1.71
CA ALA A 186 0.23 -12.67 -3.11
C ALA A 186 1.76 -12.86 -3.28
N ALA A 187 2.56 -12.28 -2.38
CA ALA A 187 4.01 -12.48 -2.38
C ALA A 187 4.39 -13.94 -2.12
N HIS A 188 3.75 -14.60 -1.16
CA HIS A 188 3.98 -16.01 -0.85
C HIS A 188 3.58 -16.95 -1.99
N ASN A 189 2.55 -16.62 -2.79
CA ASN A 189 2.19 -17.38 -3.99
C ASN A 189 3.33 -17.41 -5.03
N LEU A 190 4.24 -16.44 -4.97
CA LEU A 190 5.43 -16.33 -5.82
C LEU A 190 6.71 -16.77 -5.11
N ASP A 191 6.63 -17.37 -3.93
CA ASP A 191 7.74 -17.74 -3.07
C ASP A 191 8.64 -16.52 -2.71
N LEU A 192 8.08 -15.33 -2.54
CA LEU A 192 8.80 -14.12 -2.16
C LEU A 192 8.84 -13.94 -0.65
N VAL A 193 9.97 -13.44 -0.15
CA VAL A 193 10.11 -13.06 1.25
C VAL A 193 9.38 -11.76 1.53
N THR A 194 8.71 -11.69 2.67
CA THR A 194 7.86 -10.57 3.06
C THR A 194 8.31 -9.90 4.35
N VAL A 195 8.19 -8.58 4.41
CA VAL A 195 8.38 -7.78 5.62
C VAL A 195 7.11 -7.00 5.91
N GLY A 196 6.47 -7.29 7.03
CA GLY A 196 5.31 -6.57 7.54
C GLY A 196 5.73 -5.26 8.22
N CYS A 197 5.21 -4.13 7.74
CA CYS A 197 5.58 -2.80 8.19
C CYS A 197 4.53 -2.20 9.13
N GLY A 198 4.89 -1.99 10.39
CA GLY A 198 3.96 -1.68 11.49
C GLY A 198 3.76 -0.20 11.80
N TRP A 199 4.30 0.73 11.04
CA TRP A 199 4.13 2.18 11.29
C TRP A 199 2.88 2.79 10.69
N GLY A 200 2.19 2.07 9.78
CA GLY A 200 0.94 2.50 9.18
C GLY A 200 -0.29 2.23 10.05
N LEU A 201 -1.46 2.40 9.44
CA LEU A 201 -2.75 2.36 10.13
C LEU A 201 -3.05 0.99 10.77
N GLN A 202 -2.64 -0.09 10.13
CA GLN A 202 -2.97 -1.46 10.55
C GLN A 202 -1.89 -2.08 11.47
N ARG A 203 -1.44 -1.32 12.46
CA ARG A 203 -0.31 -1.68 13.34
C ARG A 203 -0.38 -3.08 13.97
N HIS A 204 -1.53 -3.71 14.02
CA HIS A 204 -1.72 -4.92 14.85
C HIS A 204 -2.46 -6.06 14.15
N HIS A 205 -3.07 -5.87 12.98
CA HIS A 205 -3.85 -6.89 12.30
C HIS A 205 -3.15 -7.40 11.03
N GLY A 206 -2.80 -8.68 11.04
CA GLY A 206 -2.29 -9.37 9.85
C GLY A 206 -0.78 -9.28 9.59
N LEU A 207 -0.02 -8.48 10.34
CA LEU A 207 1.44 -8.43 10.19
C LEU A 207 2.11 -9.78 10.53
N GLY A 208 1.45 -10.61 11.34
CA GLY A 208 1.92 -11.95 11.69
C GLY A 208 1.94 -12.94 10.51
N GLU A 209 1.35 -12.58 9.38
CA GLU A 209 1.40 -13.37 8.15
C GLU A 209 2.66 -13.08 7.31
N ALA A 210 3.39 -12.00 7.61
CA ALA A 210 4.68 -11.72 7.00
C ALA A 210 5.81 -12.56 7.65
N ASP A 211 6.83 -12.89 6.86
CA ASP A 211 7.99 -13.66 7.34
C ASP A 211 8.79 -12.88 8.39
N PHE A 212 8.91 -11.59 8.22
CA PHE A 212 9.58 -10.66 9.13
C PHE A 212 8.70 -9.45 9.44
N GLN A 213 9.04 -8.73 10.51
CA GLN A 213 8.30 -7.54 10.91
C GLN A 213 9.23 -6.39 11.26
N ALA A 214 8.87 -5.19 10.77
CA ALA A 214 9.47 -3.93 11.15
C ALA A 214 8.42 -3.05 11.85
N ALA A 215 8.46 -2.94 13.16
CA ALA A 215 7.49 -2.16 13.92
C ALA A 215 7.57 -0.65 13.63
N THR A 216 8.73 -0.16 13.21
CA THR A 216 9.00 1.24 12.86
C THR A 216 9.92 1.31 11.65
N ILE A 217 9.97 2.48 11.00
CA ILE A 217 10.89 2.73 9.87
C ILE A 217 12.34 2.46 10.27
N SER A 218 12.74 2.81 11.48
CA SER A 218 14.11 2.56 11.98
C SER A 218 14.43 1.06 12.15
N HIS A 219 13.42 0.20 12.32
CA HIS A 219 13.60 -1.24 12.41
C HIS A 219 13.64 -1.94 11.04
N LEU A 220 13.25 -1.25 9.96
CA LEU A 220 13.17 -1.87 8.63
C LEU A 220 14.52 -2.45 8.19
N ARG A 221 15.60 -1.73 8.43
CA ARG A 221 16.93 -2.22 8.06
C ARG A 221 17.28 -3.55 8.75
N SER A 222 16.97 -3.69 10.03
CA SER A 222 17.23 -4.94 10.76
C SER A 222 16.39 -6.09 10.23
N ALA A 223 15.11 -5.85 9.93
CA ALA A 223 14.23 -6.86 9.35
C ALA A 223 14.71 -7.30 7.95
N LEU A 224 15.19 -6.36 7.14
CA LEU A 224 15.78 -6.67 5.83
C LEU A 224 17.10 -7.46 5.95
N GLN A 225 17.91 -7.23 6.96
CA GLN A 225 19.11 -8.03 7.20
C GLN A 225 18.77 -9.47 7.56
N GLU A 226 17.71 -9.70 8.31
CA GLU A 226 17.22 -11.06 8.59
C GLU A 226 16.70 -11.73 7.32
N ALA A 227 15.96 -11.00 6.47
CA ALA A 227 15.49 -11.46 5.17
C ALA A 227 16.63 -11.80 4.22
N ASP A 228 17.67 -10.96 4.13
CA ASP A 228 18.86 -11.16 3.28
C ASP A 228 19.64 -12.44 3.69
N ASN A 229 19.70 -12.74 4.96
CA ASN A 229 20.34 -13.98 5.46
C ASN A 229 19.57 -15.24 5.05
N ILE A 230 18.24 -15.15 4.89
CA ILE A 230 17.42 -16.26 4.37
C ILE A 230 17.60 -16.39 2.87
N ALA A 231 17.57 -15.30 2.12
CA ALA A 231 17.84 -15.29 0.69
C ALA A 231 19.15 -16.00 0.35
N ALA A 232 20.20 -15.77 1.14
CA ALA A 232 21.49 -16.45 0.98
C ALA A 232 21.41 -17.98 1.10
N ARG A 233 20.47 -18.52 1.90
CA ARG A 233 20.29 -19.97 2.07
C ARG A 233 19.59 -20.65 0.90
N TYR A 234 18.81 -19.92 0.12
CA TYR A 234 18.16 -20.44 -1.08
C TYR A 234 19.07 -20.43 -2.31
N LEU A 235 20.23 -19.75 -2.23
CA LEU A 235 21.23 -19.68 -3.29
C LEU A 235 22.36 -20.71 -3.10
N ALA A 236 22.47 -21.35 -1.94
CA ALA A 236 23.48 -22.36 -1.60
C ALA A 236 22.94 -23.78 -1.81
#